data_f0939caec39ab9f924c58d8e4707d1c2
#
_entry.id   f0939caec39ab9f924c58d8e4707d1c2
#
_cell.length_a   1.000
_cell.length_b   1.000
_cell.length_c   1.000
_cell.angle_alpha   90.00
_cell.angle_beta   90.00
_cell.angle_gamma   90.00
#
_symmetry.space_group_name_H-M   'P 1'
#
loop_
_entity.id
_entity.type
_entity.pdbx_description
1 polymer ?
#
loop_
_entity_poly.entity_id
_entity_poly.type
_entity_poly.pdbx_seq_one_letter_code
_entity_poly.pdbx_strand_id
1 'polypeptide(L)'
;MRKFIAGSALLLGILTAGAQSFTEFPSEAEMQQTGGVQVLGMSSNGRYVIGSTYTAGGFVYDVEENKLHLTGGASGIADDGTALAGLVKRNIHTGKTESLRRPSGVNSFLMTTGISADGNIVTGTGGADWTQLSPYYWEGSEAHTLPYPTTDEVGTFKVNGCRANGVSDDGRVIWGNFIANPNTNNLIIWERQPDGTYEYVDCWTDLYEPQHGWVYDYDRGEYDFVRGPNPYCRLEPYAISGDGELILMRTQENTDEESPANKIGIFHVTDRRVELASWSPDDPVGKARNFDSRGIANDGTVVGVATEVTLSDAVPFIMYPGQQPVYLNDAFPQFDRLYYYEDNSYKGLPYLAIAISSDGRFVGGYSTDIIWYEREGSVTNDFGFWGYVIDRFAEEANDPENSAVEAIDKDDEGQPIYYTTDGIRVDNPSHGLYIKRTHDGRTTKIIL
;
A
#
# COMPACT_ATOMS: atom_id res chain seq x y z
N MET A 1 51.08 18.99 6.61
CA MET A 1 49.74 18.96 6.05
C MET A 1 49.33 17.49 5.87
N ARG A 2 48.56 16.95 6.82
CA ARG A 2 48.03 15.58 6.71
C ARG A 2 46.61 15.67 6.22
N LYS A 3 46.31 15.09 5.04
CA LYS A 3 45.00 14.94 4.49
C LYS A 3 44.27 13.81 5.24
N PHE A 4 43.19 14.13 5.95
CA PHE A 4 42.23 13.15 6.42
C PHE A 4 41.34 12.77 5.25
N ILE A 5 41.36 11.52 4.85
CA ILE A 5 40.38 10.91 3.95
C ILE A 5 39.34 10.33 4.90
N ALA A 6 38.17 10.96 4.89
CA ALA A 6 36.95 10.41 5.53
C ALA A 6 36.41 9.32 4.59
N GLY A 7 36.62 8.08 4.97
CA GLY A 7 36.00 6.93 4.31
C GLY A 7 34.55 6.84 4.80
N SER A 8 33.59 7.11 3.93
CA SER A 8 32.19 6.75 4.15
C SER A 8 32.09 5.22 4.13
N ALA A 9 31.90 4.61 5.30
CA ALA A 9 31.54 3.22 5.40
C ALA A 9 30.09 3.08 4.96
N LEU A 10 29.90 2.55 3.75
CA LEU A 10 28.62 2.07 3.27
C LEU A 10 28.25 0.86 4.15
N LEU A 11 27.33 1.05 5.11
CA LEU A 11 26.70 -0.07 5.79
C LEU A 11 25.75 -0.74 4.77
N LEU A 12 26.28 -1.68 4.00
CA LEU A 12 25.43 -2.70 3.39
C LEU A 12 24.88 -3.53 4.56
N GLY A 13 23.63 -3.27 4.93
CA GLY A 13 22.84 -4.22 5.70
C GLY A 13 22.69 -5.47 4.85
N ILE A 14 23.49 -6.49 5.14
CA ILE A 14 23.23 -7.84 4.66
C ILE A 14 21.95 -8.26 5.38
N LEU A 15 20.81 -8.06 4.71
CA LEU A 15 19.59 -8.77 5.05
C LEU A 15 19.94 -10.25 4.90
N THR A 16 20.04 -10.98 6.00
CA THR A 16 20.03 -12.44 5.97
C THR A 16 18.80 -12.83 5.17
N ALA A 17 19.02 -13.51 4.05
CA ALA A 17 17.96 -14.02 3.20
C ALA A 17 17.17 -15.06 4.00
N GLY A 18 16.18 -14.63 4.77
CA GLY A 18 15.05 -15.48 5.11
C GLY A 18 14.41 -15.90 3.79
N ALA A 19 13.99 -17.13 3.67
CA ALA A 19 13.37 -17.61 2.44
C ALA A 19 12.14 -16.74 2.13
N GLN A 20 12.24 -15.96 1.08
CA GLN A 20 11.10 -15.17 0.58
C GLN A 20 10.21 -16.11 -0.22
N SER A 21 8.89 -15.92 -0.13
CA SER A 21 7.94 -16.74 -0.87
C SER A 21 7.10 -15.90 -1.83
N PHE A 22 6.71 -16.52 -2.92
CA PHE A 22 5.85 -15.95 -3.93
C PHE A 22 4.66 -16.89 -4.15
N THR A 23 3.46 -16.38 -3.94
CA THR A 23 2.22 -17.14 -4.10
C THR A 23 1.36 -16.48 -5.15
N GLU A 24 0.94 -17.23 -6.16
CA GLU A 24 -0.05 -16.78 -7.15
C GLU A 24 -1.43 -17.36 -6.84
N PHE A 25 -2.45 -16.56 -7.16
CA PHE A 25 -3.86 -16.95 -7.08
C PHE A 25 -4.67 -16.23 -8.19
N PRO A 26 -5.85 -16.70 -8.57
CA PRO A 26 -6.53 -17.90 -8.11
C PRO A 26 -5.86 -19.17 -8.66
N SER A 27 -6.23 -20.35 -8.16
CA SER A 27 -5.90 -21.61 -8.78
C SER A 27 -6.55 -21.72 -10.17
N GLU A 28 -6.07 -22.63 -11.04
CA GLU A 28 -6.67 -22.83 -12.37
C GLU A 28 -8.17 -23.12 -12.33
N ALA A 29 -8.63 -23.87 -11.31
CA ALA A 29 -10.05 -24.17 -11.12
C ALA A 29 -10.87 -22.94 -10.72
N GLU A 30 -10.32 -22.09 -9.88
CA GLU A 30 -10.93 -20.82 -9.47
C GLU A 30 -10.88 -19.79 -10.60
N MET A 31 -9.85 -19.80 -11.44
CA MET A 31 -9.73 -18.93 -12.61
C MET A 31 -10.93 -19.12 -13.56
N GLN A 32 -11.40 -20.37 -13.76
CA GLN A 32 -12.59 -20.62 -14.57
C GLN A 32 -13.86 -20.01 -14.00
N GLN A 33 -13.95 -19.82 -12.70
CA GLN A 33 -15.09 -19.20 -12.01
C GLN A 33 -14.99 -17.68 -11.98
N THR A 34 -13.78 -17.16 -11.84
CA THR A 34 -13.52 -15.73 -11.61
C THR A 34 -13.24 -14.96 -12.90
N GLY A 35 -12.77 -15.62 -13.94
CA GLY A 35 -12.26 -14.98 -15.17
C GLY A 35 -11.01 -14.13 -14.92
N GLY A 36 -10.37 -14.31 -13.75
CA GLY A 36 -9.24 -13.53 -13.30
C GLY A 36 -9.55 -12.59 -12.13
N VAL A 37 -8.50 -12.08 -11.49
CA VAL A 37 -8.57 -11.23 -10.31
C VAL A 37 -7.75 -9.96 -10.47
N GLN A 38 -8.26 -8.86 -9.92
CA GLN A 38 -7.54 -7.60 -9.78
C GLN A 38 -7.43 -7.26 -8.30
N VAL A 39 -6.22 -7.21 -7.78
CA VAL A 39 -5.96 -6.82 -6.38
C VAL A 39 -6.24 -5.33 -6.20
N LEU A 40 -6.95 -4.98 -5.16
CA LEU A 40 -7.28 -3.60 -4.78
C LEU A 40 -6.70 -3.19 -3.43
N GLY A 41 -6.38 -4.15 -2.56
CA GLY A 41 -5.85 -3.87 -1.23
C GLY A 41 -5.49 -5.14 -0.46
N MET A 42 -5.06 -4.93 0.79
CA MET A 42 -4.60 -5.97 1.70
C MET A 42 -4.99 -5.58 3.14
N SER A 43 -5.20 -6.57 4.02
CA SER A 43 -5.32 -6.32 5.45
C SER A 43 -4.01 -5.82 6.04
N SER A 44 -4.10 -5.15 7.18
CA SER A 44 -2.96 -4.58 7.90
C SER A 44 -1.88 -5.62 8.22
N ASN A 45 -2.29 -6.81 8.66
CA ASN A 45 -1.40 -7.93 8.97
C ASN A 45 -0.93 -8.73 7.73
N GLY A 46 -1.38 -8.36 6.51
CA GLY A 46 -1.00 -9.01 5.26
C GLY A 46 -1.65 -10.37 4.99
N ARG A 47 -2.49 -10.89 5.91
CA ARG A 47 -3.13 -12.19 5.76
C ARG A 47 -4.15 -12.23 4.63
N TYR A 48 -4.90 -11.15 4.43
CA TYR A 48 -5.99 -11.12 3.47
C TYR A 48 -5.70 -10.15 2.34
N VAL A 49 -5.89 -10.61 1.10
CA VAL A 49 -5.83 -9.76 -0.09
C VAL A 49 -7.24 -9.63 -0.65
N ILE A 50 -7.64 -8.41 -0.98
CA ILE A 50 -8.95 -8.10 -1.52
C ILE A 50 -8.88 -7.57 -2.94
N GLY A 51 -9.98 -7.74 -3.66
CA GLY A 51 -10.08 -7.20 -4.99
C GLY A 51 -11.39 -7.51 -5.70
N SER A 52 -11.36 -7.37 -7.00
CA SER A 52 -12.46 -7.69 -7.90
C SER A 52 -12.13 -8.86 -8.83
N THR A 53 -13.15 -9.58 -9.23
CA THR A 53 -13.08 -10.59 -10.27
C THR A 53 -13.83 -10.11 -11.51
N TYR A 54 -13.52 -10.67 -12.67
CA TYR A 54 -14.23 -10.30 -13.90
C TYR A 54 -15.66 -10.79 -13.95
N THR A 55 -15.98 -11.92 -13.33
CA THR A 55 -17.27 -12.60 -13.50
C THR A 55 -18.11 -12.68 -12.24
N ALA A 56 -17.47 -12.66 -11.06
CA ALA A 56 -18.13 -13.03 -9.79
C ALA A 56 -18.20 -11.90 -8.75
N GLY A 57 -17.82 -10.67 -9.08
CA GLY A 57 -17.81 -9.52 -8.18
C GLY A 57 -16.51 -9.40 -7.40
N GLY A 58 -16.56 -9.25 -6.07
CA GLY A 58 -15.36 -9.12 -5.24
C GLY A 58 -14.84 -10.45 -4.71
N PHE A 59 -13.59 -10.44 -4.24
CA PHE A 59 -12.98 -11.58 -3.57
C PHE A 59 -12.20 -11.15 -2.32
N VAL A 60 -11.98 -12.12 -1.44
CA VAL A 60 -10.96 -12.13 -0.39
C VAL A 60 -10.13 -13.39 -0.58
N TYR A 61 -8.82 -13.24 -0.67
CA TYR A 61 -7.87 -14.34 -0.67
C TYR A 61 -7.19 -14.43 0.70
N ASP A 62 -7.36 -15.57 1.38
CA ASP A 62 -6.66 -15.87 2.64
C ASP A 62 -5.31 -16.51 2.31
N VAL A 63 -4.23 -15.77 2.59
CA VAL A 63 -2.85 -16.18 2.28
C VAL A 63 -2.44 -17.42 3.10
N GLU A 64 -2.87 -17.51 4.37
CA GLU A 64 -2.53 -18.65 5.24
C GLU A 64 -3.28 -19.93 4.83
N GLU A 65 -4.57 -19.82 4.46
CA GLU A 65 -5.35 -20.95 4.01
C GLU A 65 -5.13 -21.29 2.53
N ASN A 66 -4.44 -20.42 1.77
CA ASN A 66 -4.28 -20.49 0.32
C ASN A 66 -5.63 -20.68 -0.38
N LYS A 67 -6.58 -19.81 -0.07
CA LYS A 67 -7.98 -19.98 -0.46
C LYS A 67 -8.64 -18.66 -0.86
N LEU A 68 -9.35 -18.72 -1.97
CA LEU A 68 -10.13 -17.59 -2.48
C LEU A 68 -11.60 -17.70 -2.03
N HIS A 69 -12.10 -16.63 -1.41
CA HIS A 69 -13.50 -16.49 -1.00
C HIS A 69 -14.17 -15.44 -1.89
N LEU A 70 -15.24 -15.82 -2.57
CA LEU A 70 -16.03 -14.89 -3.37
C LEU A 70 -16.93 -14.05 -2.46
N THR A 71 -16.94 -12.74 -2.70
CA THR A 71 -17.75 -11.76 -1.98
C THR A 71 -18.52 -10.89 -2.97
N GLY A 72 -19.57 -10.22 -2.53
CA GLY A 72 -20.36 -9.34 -3.42
C GLY A 72 -19.64 -8.02 -3.77
N GLY A 73 -18.49 -7.77 -3.16
CA GLY A 73 -17.60 -6.62 -3.31
C GLY A 73 -16.56 -6.67 -2.22
N ALA A 74 -15.46 -5.92 -2.37
CA ALA A 74 -14.44 -5.77 -1.34
C ALA A 74 -13.77 -4.40 -1.49
N SER A 75 -14.19 -3.43 -0.68
CA SER A 75 -13.57 -2.09 -0.62
C SER A 75 -12.62 -1.90 0.56
N GLY A 76 -12.54 -2.88 1.45
CA GLY A 76 -11.64 -2.92 2.60
C GLY A 76 -11.75 -4.24 3.33
N ILE A 77 -10.77 -4.55 4.17
CA ILE A 77 -10.73 -5.79 4.96
C ILE A 77 -10.00 -5.56 6.27
N ALA A 78 -10.60 -6.03 7.37
CA ALA A 78 -9.99 -6.05 8.69
C ALA A 78 -9.13 -7.30 8.90
N ASP A 79 -8.30 -7.30 9.95
CA ASP A 79 -7.35 -8.36 10.26
C ASP A 79 -7.99 -9.68 10.73
N ASP A 80 -9.27 -9.65 11.08
CA ASP A 80 -10.06 -10.85 11.44
C ASP A 80 -10.76 -11.51 10.24
N GLY A 81 -10.55 -10.99 9.01
CA GLY A 81 -11.23 -11.44 7.80
C GLY A 81 -12.62 -10.83 7.58
N THR A 82 -12.95 -9.74 8.27
CA THR A 82 -14.18 -9.00 8.02
C THR A 82 -14.01 -8.09 6.80
N ALA A 83 -14.60 -8.49 5.67
CA ALA A 83 -14.59 -7.74 4.42
C ALA A 83 -15.74 -6.73 4.35
N LEU A 84 -15.45 -5.58 3.75
CA LEU A 84 -16.39 -4.49 3.54
C LEU A 84 -16.89 -4.49 2.09
N ALA A 85 -18.19 -4.70 1.90
CA ALA A 85 -18.85 -4.74 0.60
C ALA A 85 -20.02 -3.73 0.58
N GLY A 86 -19.78 -2.53 0.06
CA GLY A 86 -20.74 -1.44 0.16
C GLY A 86 -21.08 -1.14 1.63
N LEU A 87 -22.36 -1.18 2.00
CA LEU A 87 -22.81 -0.96 3.39
C LEU A 87 -22.93 -2.24 4.22
N VAL A 88 -22.18 -3.29 3.89
CA VAL A 88 -22.21 -4.57 4.62
C VAL A 88 -20.79 -4.99 4.97
N LYS A 89 -20.55 -5.24 6.25
CA LYS A 89 -19.40 -5.98 6.74
C LYS A 89 -19.75 -7.47 6.78
N ARG A 90 -18.87 -8.32 6.26
CA ARG A 90 -19.02 -9.77 6.30
C ARG A 90 -17.72 -10.45 6.67
N ASN A 91 -17.72 -11.20 7.74
CA ASN A 91 -16.58 -12.04 8.11
C ASN A 91 -16.57 -13.34 7.27
N ILE A 92 -15.46 -13.61 6.59
CA ILE A 92 -15.34 -14.73 5.64
C ILE A 92 -15.32 -16.09 6.32
N HIS A 93 -14.87 -16.19 7.58
CA HIS A 93 -14.76 -17.44 8.31
C HIS A 93 -16.07 -17.82 9.02
N THR A 94 -16.69 -16.84 9.66
CA THR A 94 -17.91 -17.08 10.45
C THR A 94 -19.21 -16.87 9.64
N GLY A 95 -19.13 -16.19 8.51
CA GLY A 95 -20.27 -15.79 7.72
C GLY A 95 -21.14 -14.70 8.38
N LYS A 96 -20.74 -14.19 9.56
CA LYS A 96 -21.47 -13.12 10.25
C LYS A 96 -21.50 -11.86 9.37
N THR A 97 -22.67 -11.25 9.29
CA THR A 97 -22.88 -10.00 8.56
C THR A 97 -23.38 -8.92 9.49
N GLU A 98 -22.95 -7.68 9.22
CA GLU A 98 -23.41 -6.47 9.87
C GLU A 98 -23.69 -5.40 8.82
N SER A 99 -24.85 -4.75 8.90
CA SER A 99 -25.23 -3.69 7.98
C SER A 99 -24.92 -2.33 8.59
N LEU A 100 -24.20 -1.51 7.84
CA LEU A 100 -23.94 -0.10 8.16
C LEU A 100 -25.17 0.74 7.85
N ARG A 101 -25.53 1.65 8.73
CA ARG A 101 -26.64 2.58 8.50
C ARG A 101 -26.26 3.59 7.43
N ARG A 102 -27.19 3.83 6.52
CA ARG A 102 -27.01 4.89 5.53
C ARG A 102 -27.04 6.25 6.21
N PRO A 103 -26.10 7.18 5.92
CA PRO A 103 -26.15 8.53 6.46
C PRO A 103 -27.46 9.25 6.07
N SER A 104 -27.98 10.08 6.96
CA SER A 104 -29.20 10.85 6.70
C SER A 104 -29.02 11.80 5.53
N GLY A 105 -30.00 11.87 4.63
CA GLY A 105 -29.97 12.76 3.46
C GLY A 105 -29.18 12.26 2.26
N VAL A 106 -28.46 11.15 2.39
CA VAL A 106 -27.68 10.54 1.28
C VAL A 106 -28.54 9.51 0.56
N ASN A 107 -29.14 9.88 -0.55
CA ASN A 107 -30.08 9.03 -1.28
C ASN A 107 -29.53 8.39 -2.56
N SER A 108 -28.53 9.01 -3.19
CA SER A 108 -28.08 8.61 -4.53
C SER A 108 -26.72 7.94 -4.51
N PHE A 109 -25.68 8.65 -4.16
CA PHE A 109 -24.30 8.17 -4.21
C PHE A 109 -23.77 7.91 -2.81
N LEU A 110 -23.28 6.69 -2.57
CA LEU A 110 -22.62 6.33 -1.32
C LEU A 110 -21.66 5.16 -1.58
N MET A 111 -20.41 5.33 -1.19
CA MET A 111 -19.39 4.29 -1.24
C MET A 111 -18.58 4.26 0.05
N THR A 112 -18.20 3.08 0.48
CA THR A 112 -17.22 2.88 1.55
C THR A 112 -15.82 2.78 0.95
N THR A 113 -14.82 3.29 1.66
CA THR A 113 -13.47 3.50 1.13
C THR A 113 -12.36 2.86 1.96
N GLY A 114 -12.62 2.55 3.22
CA GLY A 114 -11.63 1.93 4.11
C GLY A 114 -12.26 1.36 5.37
N ILE A 115 -11.48 0.53 6.07
CA ILE A 115 -11.84 -0.09 7.34
C ILE A 115 -10.57 -0.22 8.20
N SER A 116 -10.68 0.04 9.52
CA SER A 116 -9.58 -0.15 10.46
C SER A 116 -9.24 -1.63 10.65
N ALA A 117 -8.04 -1.94 11.16
CA ALA A 117 -7.58 -3.31 11.33
C ALA A 117 -8.49 -4.15 12.25
N ASP A 118 -9.10 -3.53 13.26
CA ASP A 118 -10.07 -4.15 14.16
C ASP A 118 -11.51 -4.23 13.60
N GLY A 119 -11.74 -3.67 12.40
CA GLY A 119 -13.05 -3.65 11.75
C GLY A 119 -14.08 -2.69 12.36
N ASN A 120 -13.69 -1.87 13.34
CA ASN A 120 -14.62 -1.01 14.09
C ASN A 120 -14.93 0.32 13.38
N ILE A 121 -13.92 0.95 12.79
CA ILE A 121 -14.07 2.21 12.05
C ILE A 121 -14.11 1.91 10.55
N VAL A 122 -15.14 2.41 9.89
CA VAL A 122 -15.28 2.35 8.42
C VAL A 122 -15.35 3.77 7.91
N THR A 123 -14.71 4.06 6.78
CA THR A 123 -14.77 5.34 6.12
C THR A 123 -15.55 5.26 4.80
N GLY A 124 -16.06 6.40 4.36
CA GLY A 124 -16.75 6.47 3.09
C GLY A 124 -17.15 7.88 2.68
N THR A 125 -17.72 7.95 1.50
CA THR A 125 -18.09 9.21 0.86
C THR A 125 -19.48 9.07 0.26
N GLY A 126 -20.31 10.08 0.41
CA GLY A 126 -21.67 10.08 -0.16
C GLY A 126 -22.17 11.47 -0.45
N GLY A 127 -23.23 11.55 -1.27
CA GLY A 127 -23.82 12.84 -1.63
C GLY A 127 -25.05 12.69 -2.51
N ALA A 128 -25.59 13.84 -2.92
CA ALA A 128 -26.68 13.87 -3.89
C ALA A 128 -26.22 13.44 -5.28
N ASP A 129 -24.99 13.81 -5.64
CA ASP A 129 -24.32 13.44 -6.88
C ASP A 129 -22.79 13.49 -6.68
N TRP A 130 -22.02 13.28 -7.75
CA TRP A 130 -20.55 13.28 -7.75
C TRP A 130 -19.91 14.65 -7.49
N THR A 131 -20.67 15.72 -7.58
CA THR A 131 -20.18 17.11 -7.44
C THR A 131 -20.40 17.67 -6.04
N GLN A 132 -21.24 17.02 -5.23
CA GLN A 132 -21.58 17.43 -3.87
C GLN A 132 -21.36 16.26 -2.91
N LEU A 133 -20.10 15.96 -2.65
CA LEU A 133 -19.68 14.85 -1.83
C LEU A 133 -19.40 15.31 -0.41
N SER A 134 -19.79 14.48 0.55
CA SER A 134 -19.49 14.63 1.97
C SER A 134 -18.79 13.39 2.50
N PRO A 135 -17.81 13.55 3.38
CA PRO A 135 -17.09 12.45 4.00
C PRO A 135 -17.85 11.92 5.21
N TYR A 136 -17.82 10.61 5.38
CA TYR A 136 -18.47 9.90 6.48
C TYR A 136 -17.53 8.89 7.13
N TYR A 137 -17.80 8.59 8.39
CA TYR A 137 -17.30 7.41 9.05
C TYR A 137 -18.42 6.67 9.77
N TRP A 138 -18.22 5.39 10.01
CA TRP A 138 -19.08 4.56 10.84
C TRP A 138 -18.25 4.03 12.01
N GLU A 139 -18.82 4.14 13.20
CA GLU A 139 -18.35 3.43 14.37
C GLU A 139 -19.37 2.35 14.70
N GLY A 140 -18.94 1.07 14.65
CA GLY A 140 -19.91 0.00 14.58
C GLY A 140 -20.81 0.11 13.35
N SER A 141 -22.13 0.27 13.55
CA SER A 141 -23.11 0.45 12.45
C SER A 141 -23.57 1.89 12.25
N GLU A 142 -23.25 2.81 13.16
CA GLU A 142 -23.76 4.19 13.15
C GLU A 142 -22.91 5.08 12.24
N ALA A 143 -23.62 5.86 11.40
CA ALA A 143 -22.99 6.79 10.47
C ALA A 143 -22.83 8.19 11.09
N HIS A 144 -21.65 8.75 10.92
CA HIS A 144 -21.28 10.10 11.37
C HIS A 144 -20.70 10.89 10.20
N THR A 145 -20.98 12.18 10.13
CA THR A 145 -20.38 13.08 9.15
C THR A 145 -19.03 13.59 9.69
N LEU A 146 -18.02 13.54 8.84
CA LEU A 146 -16.73 14.19 9.14
C LEU A 146 -16.83 15.68 8.82
N PRO A 147 -16.38 16.57 9.73
CA PRO A 147 -16.31 17.99 9.43
C PRO A 147 -15.28 18.28 8.36
N TYR A 148 -15.49 19.29 7.53
CA TYR A 148 -14.50 19.75 6.56
C TYR A 148 -14.62 21.25 6.33
N PRO A 149 -13.57 21.93 5.83
CA PRO A 149 -13.54 23.38 5.71
C PRO A 149 -14.62 23.92 4.79
N THR A 150 -15.12 25.09 5.12
CA THR A 150 -16.01 25.86 4.26
C THR A 150 -15.21 26.75 3.32
N THR A 151 -15.89 27.36 2.33
CA THR A 151 -15.25 28.33 1.41
C THR A 151 -14.59 29.50 2.16
N ASP A 152 -15.21 29.97 3.24
CA ASP A 152 -14.69 31.09 4.03
C ASP A 152 -13.39 30.71 4.78
N GLU A 153 -13.24 29.45 5.16
CA GLU A 153 -12.05 28.94 5.85
C GLU A 153 -10.90 28.69 4.90
N VAL A 154 -11.17 28.36 3.65
CA VAL A 154 -10.15 28.11 2.60
C VAL A 154 -9.82 29.37 1.78
N GLY A 155 -10.30 30.51 2.20
CA GLY A 155 -10.01 31.79 1.58
C GLY A 155 -10.71 32.00 0.23
N THR A 156 -9.95 32.20 -0.83
CA THR A 156 -10.50 32.49 -2.18
C THR A 156 -11.03 31.28 -2.92
N PHE A 157 -10.90 30.07 -2.35
CA PHE A 157 -11.29 28.84 -3.02
C PHE A 157 -12.68 28.41 -2.59
N LYS A 158 -13.50 28.03 -3.59
CA LYS A 158 -14.80 27.45 -3.35
C LYS A 158 -14.66 25.97 -3.09
N VAL A 159 -15.04 25.49 -1.91
CA VAL A 159 -15.08 24.06 -1.59
C VAL A 159 -16.31 23.43 -2.22
N ASN A 160 -16.11 22.49 -3.14
CA ASN A 160 -17.18 21.80 -3.85
C ASN A 160 -17.57 20.47 -3.21
N GLY A 161 -16.73 19.94 -2.31
CA GLY A 161 -16.99 18.70 -1.60
C GLY A 161 -15.74 18.15 -0.93
N CYS A 162 -15.93 17.05 -0.21
CA CYS A 162 -14.86 16.36 0.48
C CYS A 162 -15.06 14.86 0.44
N ARG A 163 -13.99 14.09 0.45
CA ARG A 163 -13.99 12.63 0.45
C ARG A 163 -13.16 12.12 1.63
N ALA A 164 -13.64 11.06 2.27
CA ALA A 164 -12.83 10.21 3.13
C ALA A 164 -12.38 9.01 2.31
N ASN A 165 -11.08 8.76 2.24
CA ASN A 165 -10.48 7.73 1.38
C ASN A 165 -9.98 6.51 2.15
N GLY A 166 -9.66 6.65 3.44
CA GLY A 166 -9.19 5.54 4.25
C GLY A 166 -8.96 5.94 5.70
N VAL A 167 -8.54 4.97 6.50
CA VAL A 167 -8.32 5.09 7.94
C VAL A 167 -7.10 4.29 8.35
N SER A 168 -6.37 4.74 9.38
CA SER A 168 -5.27 3.99 10.01
C SER A 168 -5.78 2.72 10.71
N ASP A 169 -4.88 1.78 10.98
CA ASP A 169 -5.20 0.48 11.57
C ASP A 169 -5.91 0.59 12.91
N ASP A 170 -5.50 1.55 13.73
CA ASP A 170 -6.06 1.84 15.06
C ASP A 170 -7.30 2.75 15.02
N GLY A 171 -7.72 3.20 13.85
CA GLY A 171 -8.82 4.14 13.69
C GLY A 171 -8.52 5.57 14.17
N ARG A 172 -7.27 5.92 14.49
CA ARG A 172 -6.91 7.23 15.02
C ARG A 172 -6.93 8.31 13.96
N VAL A 173 -6.50 8.00 12.75
CA VAL A 173 -6.36 8.96 11.65
C VAL A 173 -7.22 8.53 10.46
N ILE A 174 -8.09 9.41 10.02
CA ILE A 174 -8.79 9.29 8.73
C ILE A 174 -8.14 10.27 7.77
N TRP A 175 -7.93 9.86 6.54
CA TRP A 175 -7.40 10.71 5.48
C TRP A 175 -8.35 10.80 4.30
N GLY A 176 -8.19 11.86 3.54
CA GLY A 176 -9.01 12.08 2.37
C GLY A 176 -8.55 13.24 1.52
N ASN A 177 -9.43 13.68 0.66
CA ASN A 177 -9.18 14.87 -0.13
C ASN A 177 -10.42 15.76 -0.19
N PHE A 178 -10.22 17.06 -0.12
CA PHE A 178 -11.25 18.03 -0.42
C PHE A 178 -11.08 18.57 -1.84
N ILE A 179 -12.22 18.92 -2.45
CA ILE A 179 -12.28 19.42 -3.82
C ILE A 179 -12.60 20.90 -3.73
N ALA A 180 -11.66 21.72 -4.14
CA ALA A 180 -11.86 23.17 -4.22
C ALA A 180 -11.92 23.62 -5.68
N ASN A 181 -12.46 24.79 -5.92
CA ASN A 181 -12.39 25.47 -7.23
C ASN A 181 -11.32 26.59 -7.15
N PRO A 182 -10.31 26.58 -8.00
CA PRO A 182 -10.09 25.69 -9.13
C PRO A 182 -9.85 24.24 -8.70
N ASN A 183 -10.20 23.27 -9.54
CA ASN A 183 -10.31 21.85 -9.23
C ASN A 183 -8.99 21.26 -8.73
N THR A 184 -8.88 21.10 -7.43
CA THR A 184 -7.69 20.64 -6.74
C THR A 184 -8.06 19.51 -5.80
N ASN A 185 -7.27 18.44 -5.81
CA ASN A 185 -7.41 17.35 -4.87
C ASN A 185 -6.36 17.54 -3.75
N ASN A 186 -6.74 18.22 -2.70
CA ASN A 186 -5.85 18.52 -1.59
C ASN A 186 -6.06 17.55 -0.44
N LEU A 187 -4.96 17.26 0.26
CA LEU A 187 -5.00 16.41 1.44
C LEU A 187 -5.83 17.06 2.55
N ILE A 188 -6.66 16.26 3.18
CA ILE A 188 -7.30 16.55 4.46
C ILE A 188 -7.12 15.36 5.38
N ILE A 189 -6.91 15.62 6.66
CA ILE A 189 -6.72 14.63 7.71
C ILE A 189 -7.70 14.92 8.83
N TRP A 190 -8.31 13.88 9.38
CA TRP A 190 -9.09 13.93 10.60
C TRP A 190 -8.42 13.11 11.67
N GLU A 191 -8.25 13.71 12.85
CA GLU A 191 -7.73 13.02 14.01
C GLU A 191 -8.83 12.76 15.03
N ARG A 192 -8.81 11.55 15.59
CA ARG A 192 -9.78 11.12 16.59
C ARG A 192 -9.51 11.86 17.92
N GLN A 193 -10.55 12.49 18.43
CA GLN A 193 -10.52 13.20 19.70
C GLN A 193 -10.76 12.25 20.89
N PRO A 194 -10.42 12.66 22.13
CA PRO A 194 -10.65 11.84 23.33
C PRO A 194 -12.11 11.47 23.59
N ASP A 195 -13.07 12.23 23.04
CA ASP A 195 -14.50 11.93 23.13
C ASP A 195 -15.00 10.97 22.05
N GLY A 196 -14.09 10.52 21.16
CA GLY A 196 -14.38 9.60 20.05
C GLY A 196 -14.80 10.28 18.74
N THR A 197 -15.03 11.59 18.74
CA THR A 197 -15.30 12.34 17.51
C THR A 197 -14.04 12.54 16.68
N TYR A 198 -14.21 13.03 15.44
CA TYR A 198 -13.08 13.39 14.59
C TYR A 198 -13.11 14.88 14.29
N GLU A 199 -11.97 15.52 14.42
CA GLU A 199 -11.74 16.89 13.97
C GLU A 199 -10.73 16.90 12.82
N TYR A 200 -10.98 17.74 11.80
CA TYR A 200 -10.00 17.90 10.75
C TYR A 200 -8.82 18.75 11.21
N VAL A 201 -7.66 18.41 10.66
CA VAL A 201 -6.42 19.12 10.93
C VAL A 201 -6.15 20.08 9.78
N ASP A 202 -5.75 21.31 10.12
CA ASP A 202 -5.36 22.34 9.15
C ASP A 202 -4.03 21.97 8.47
N CYS A 203 -4.09 21.00 7.54
CA CYS A 203 -2.93 20.59 6.76
C CYS A 203 -2.85 21.29 5.39
N TRP A 204 -3.92 21.95 4.94
CA TRP A 204 -3.95 22.65 3.64
C TRP A 204 -3.34 24.04 3.69
N THR A 205 -3.28 24.73 4.83
CA THR A 205 -2.66 26.05 4.93
C THR A 205 -1.18 26.03 4.57
N ASP A 206 -0.46 24.97 4.93
CA ASP A 206 0.96 24.82 4.64
C ASP A 206 1.22 24.18 3.27
N LEU A 207 0.28 23.36 2.78
CA LEU A 207 0.40 22.62 1.53
C LEU A 207 -0.29 23.31 0.36
N TYR A 208 -1.16 24.27 0.64
CA TYR A 208 -2.05 24.90 -0.30
C TYR A 208 -1.61 26.33 -0.65
N GLU A 209 -0.72 26.45 -1.56
CA GLU A 209 -0.50 27.71 -2.27
C GLU A 209 -0.79 27.48 -3.75
N PRO A 210 -1.10 28.51 -4.55
CA PRO A 210 -1.70 28.32 -5.86
C PRO A 210 -0.98 27.24 -6.64
N GLN A 211 -1.76 26.27 -7.08
CA GLN A 211 -1.24 25.13 -7.83
C GLN A 211 -0.44 25.59 -9.03
N HIS A 212 0.62 24.86 -9.31
CA HIS A 212 1.30 24.94 -10.59
C HIS A 212 0.69 23.90 -11.53
N GLY A 213 0.30 24.29 -12.71
CA GLY A 213 -0.27 23.39 -13.71
C GLY A 213 -1.55 23.91 -14.35
N TRP A 214 -2.18 23.06 -15.13
CA TRP A 214 -3.44 23.36 -15.79
C TRP A 214 -4.60 23.26 -14.79
N VAL A 215 -5.27 24.39 -14.57
CA VAL A 215 -6.40 24.53 -13.67
C VAL A 215 -7.63 24.87 -14.49
N TYR A 216 -8.73 24.13 -14.29
CA TYR A 216 -9.99 24.41 -14.95
C TYR A 216 -10.74 25.52 -14.23
N ASP A 217 -10.96 26.62 -14.92
CA ASP A 217 -11.81 27.71 -14.46
C ASP A 217 -13.27 27.41 -14.80
N TYR A 218 -14.06 27.07 -13.78
CA TYR A 218 -15.45 26.71 -13.95
C TYR A 218 -16.34 27.88 -14.36
N ASP A 219 -15.96 29.12 -14.04
CA ASP A 219 -16.73 30.31 -14.39
C ASP A 219 -16.56 30.68 -15.88
N ARG A 220 -15.37 30.41 -16.42
CA ARG A 220 -15.06 30.67 -17.84
C ARG A 220 -15.18 29.42 -18.72
N GLY A 221 -15.18 28.24 -18.12
CA GLY A 221 -15.22 26.98 -18.86
C GLY A 221 -13.92 26.65 -19.59
N GLU A 222 -12.79 27.19 -19.16
CA GLU A 222 -11.48 27.10 -19.82
C GLU A 222 -10.41 26.57 -18.87
N TYR A 223 -9.30 26.07 -19.42
CA TYR A 223 -8.12 25.70 -18.66
C TYR A 223 -7.10 26.84 -18.68
N ASP A 224 -6.63 27.24 -17.50
CA ASP A 224 -5.52 28.18 -17.34
C ASP A 224 -4.28 27.45 -16.81
N PHE A 225 -3.11 27.82 -17.28
CA PHE A 225 -1.86 27.39 -16.69
C PHE A 225 -1.44 28.36 -15.59
N VAL A 226 -1.49 27.90 -14.35
CA VAL A 226 -1.16 28.69 -13.16
C VAL A 226 0.23 28.33 -12.67
N ARG A 227 1.07 29.33 -12.39
CA ARG A 227 2.37 29.18 -11.74
C ARG A 227 2.27 29.67 -10.30
N GLY A 228 2.34 28.73 -9.36
CA GLY A 228 2.33 29.04 -7.93
C GLY A 228 3.74 29.14 -7.34
N PRO A 229 3.89 29.80 -6.19
CA PRO A 229 5.16 29.90 -5.47
C PRO A 229 5.54 28.62 -4.72
N ASN A 230 4.62 27.69 -4.53
CA ASN A 230 4.86 26.44 -3.81
C ASN A 230 5.84 25.55 -4.59
N PRO A 231 6.83 24.92 -3.94
CA PRO A 231 7.71 23.95 -4.57
C PRO A 231 6.97 22.72 -5.12
N TYR A 232 5.73 22.49 -4.68
CA TYR A 232 4.88 21.39 -5.12
C TYR A 232 3.66 21.93 -5.84
N CYS A 233 3.44 21.46 -7.06
CA CYS A 233 2.28 21.89 -7.85
C CYS A 233 1.09 20.91 -7.76
N ARG A 234 1.28 19.75 -7.17
CA ARG A 234 0.23 18.73 -6.99
C ARG A 234 0.50 17.89 -5.76
N LEU A 235 -0.50 17.76 -4.91
CA LEU A 235 -0.44 16.96 -3.68
C LEU A 235 -1.69 16.07 -3.63
N GLU A 236 -1.58 14.89 -4.21
CA GLU A 236 -2.71 13.96 -4.33
C GLU A 236 -2.46 12.75 -3.45
N PRO A 237 -3.22 12.58 -2.36
CA PRO A 237 -3.02 11.47 -1.42
C PRO A 237 -3.56 10.15 -2.00
N TYR A 238 -2.86 9.04 -1.72
CA TYR A 238 -3.16 7.70 -2.23
C TYR A 238 -3.35 6.64 -1.15
N ALA A 239 -2.55 6.67 -0.09
CA ALA A 239 -2.60 5.68 0.97
C ALA A 239 -2.11 6.26 2.29
N ILE A 240 -2.42 5.58 3.40
CA ILE A 240 -1.92 5.88 4.74
C ILE A 240 -1.20 4.64 5.29
N SER A 241 -0.14 4.84 6.06
CA SER A 241 0.47 3.76 6.84
C SER A 241 -0.45 3.29 7.96
N GLY A 242 -0.29 2.04 8.38
CA GLY A 242 -1.16 1.45 9.41
C GLY A 242 -1.15 2.23 10.73
N ASP A 243 0.00 2.75 11.14
CA ASP A 243 0.14 3.59 12.34
C ASP A 243 -0.40 5.01 12.19
N GLY A 244 -0.83 5.40 10.98
CA GLY A 244 -1.38 6.72 10.70
C GLY A 244 -0.38 7.87 10.66
N GLU A 245 0.93 7.60 10.66
CA GLU A 245 1.97 8.63 10.70
C GLU A 245 2.45 9.08 9.32
N LEU A 246 2.23 8.27 8.28
CA LEU A 246 2.69 8.55 6.92
C LEU A 246 1.54 8.50 5.93
N ILE A 247 1.42 9.53 5.09
CA ILE A 247 0.47 9.53 3.97
C ILE A 247 1.26 9.59 2.67
N LEU A 248 1.06 8.57 1.85
CA LEU A 248 1.65 8.46 0.54
C LEU A 248 0.94 9.40 -0.43
N MET A 249 1.70 10.19 -1.16
CA MET A 249 1.16 11.17 -2.09
C MET A 249 1.85 11.10 -3.44
N ARG A 250 1.10 11.40 -4.48
CA ARG A 250 1.64 11.81 -5.76
C ARG A 250 1.83 13.31 -5.75
N THR A 251 3.02 13.76 -6.10
CA THR A 251 3.35 15.17 -6.18
C THR A 251 4.05 15.49 -7.50
N GLN A 252 4.12 16.75 -7.85
CA GLN A 252 4.88 17.26 -8.96
C GLN A 252 5.73 18.42 -8.45
N GLU A 253 7.01 18.46 -8.82
CA GLU A 253 7.83 19.62 -8.53
C GLU A 253 7.35 20.82 -9.35
N ASN A 254 7.39 22.00 -8.74
CA ASN A 254 7.11 23.24 -9.43
C ASN A 254 8.31 23.62 -10.32
N THR A 255 8.26 23.20 -11.57
CA THR A 255 9.29 23.47 -12.57
C THR A 255 8.73 24.40 -13.65
N ASP A 256 9.59 24.85 -14.58
CA ASP A 256 9.15 25.60 -15.75
C ASP A 256 8.50 24.73 -16.84
N GLU A 257 8.42 23.42 -16.63
CA GLU A 257 7.79 22.48 -17.56
C GLU A 257 6.25 22.57 -17.47
N GLU A 258 5.57 22.53 -18.60
CA GLU A 258 4.10 22.52 -18.66
C GLU A 258 3.50 21.22 -18.13
N SER A 259 4.26 20.13 -18.13
CA SER A 259 3.85 18.81 -17.64
C SER A 259 4.99 18.17 -16.84
N PRO A 260 5.24 18.63 -15.63
CA PRO A 260 6.30 18.06 -14.79
C PRO A 260 6.01 16.61 -14.43
N ALA A 261 7.07 15.83 -14.28
CA ALA A 261 6.97 14.42 -13.90
C ALA A 261 6.30 14.24 -12.53
N ASN A 262 5.49 13.19 -12.39
CA ASN A 262 4.95 12.81 -11.10
C ASN A 262 6.04 12.21 -10.22
N LYS A 263 6.06 12.60 -8.97
CA LYS A 263 7.02 12.19 -7.94
C LYS A 263 6.30 11.52 -6.77
N ILE A 264 7.03 10.71 -6.01
CA ILE A 264 6.55 10.14 -4.76
C ILE A 264 6.77 11.16 -3.66
N GLY A 265 5.71 11.54 -2.97
CA GLY A 265 5.76 12.35 -1.76
C GLY A 265 5.29 11.53 -0.56
N ILE A 266 5.86 11.76 0.59
CA ILE A 266 5.43 11.20 1.87
C ILE A 266 5.12 12.37 2.80
N PHE A 267 3.87 12.49 3.21
CA PHE A 267 3.48 13.47 4.22
C PHE A 267 3.56 12.84 5.61
N HIS A 268 4.34 13.47 6.48
CA HIS A 268 4.49 13.09 7.87
C HIS A 268 3.40 13.78 8.70
N VAL A 269 2.48 12.99 9.25
CA VAL A 269 1.28 13.50 9.94
C VAL A 269 1.64 14.33 11.18
N THR A 270 2.54 13.83 12.02
CA THR A 270 2.96 14.54 13.24
C THR A 270 3.76 15.81 12.93
N ASP A 271 4.70 15.74 11.99
CA ASP A 271 5.62 16.84 11.66
C ASP A 271 5.03 17.87 10.71
N ARG A 272 3.90 17.57 10.07
CA ARG A 272 3.23 18.41 9.06
C ARG A 272 4.17 18.79 7.89
N ARG A 273 5.01 17.88 7.46
CA ARG A 273 5.97 18.10 6.37
C ARG A 273 5.81 17.09 5.25
N VAL A 274 6.14 17.50 4.04
CA VAL A 274 6.26 16.61 2.88
C VAL A 274 7.73 16.27 2.68
N GLU A 275 8.01 14.99 2.51
CA GLU A 275 9.29 14.48 2.07
C GLU A 275 9.15 13.97 0.63
N LEU A 276 10.01 14.43 -0.26
CA LEU A 276 10.08 13.91 -1.62
C LEU A 276 11.06 12.75 -1.65
N ALA A 277 10.65 11.66 -2.24
CA ALA A 277 11.60 10.60 -2.60
C ALA A 277 12.61 11.16 -3.60
N SER A 278 13.88 11.00 -3.27
CA SER A 278 14.97 11.38 -4.16
C SER A 278 15.39 10.19 -5.02
N TRP A 279 15.56 10.39 -6.31
CA TRP A 279 16.16 9.41 -7.20
C TRP A 279 17.16 10.06 -8.15
N SER A 280 18.10 9.26 -8.61
CA SER A 280 19.05 9.69 -9.63
C SER A 280 18.41 9.58 -11.02
N PRO A 281 18.56 10.58 -11.89
CA PRO A 281 18.11 10.47 -13.28
C PRO A 281 18.88 9.39 -14.07
N ASP A 282 19.99 8.91 -13.55
CA ASP A 282 20.77 7.81 -14.15
C ASP A 282 20.27 6.42 -13.74
N ASP A 283 19.38 6.34 -12.74
CA ASP A 283 18.76 5.10 -12.31
C ASP A 283 17.75 4.62 -13.36
N PRO A 284 17.66 3.33 -13.68
CA PRO A 284 16.65 2.80 -14.61
C PRO A 284 15.21 3.18 -14.21
N VAL A 285 14.90 3.14 -12.92
CA VAL A 285 13.60 3.59 -12.39
C VAL A 285 13.49 5.12 -12.41
N GLY A 286 14.59 5.84 -12.25
CA GLY A 286 14.65 7.30 -12.29
C GLY A 286 14.30 7.92 -13.64
N LYS A 287 14.30 7.13 -14.73
CA LYS A 287 13.82 7.55 -16.05
C LYS A 287 12.29 7.57 -16.16
N ALA A 288 11.60 6.91 -15.23
CA ALA A 288 10.14 6.93 -15.21
C ALA A 288 9.64 8.35 -14.98
N ARG A 289 8.70 8.79 -15.81
CA ARG A 289 8.08 10.11 -15.70
C ARG A 289 6.88 10.13 -14.76
N ASN A 290 6.30 8.98 -14.50
CA ASN A 290 5.13 8.86 -13.66
C ASN A 290 5.30 7.74 -12.65
N PHE A 291 5.06 8.06 -11.38
CA PHE A 291 4.98 7.10 -10.30
C PHE A 291 3.52 7.05 -9.81
N ASP A 292 2.93 5.88 -9.93
CA ASP A 292 1.62 5.57 -9.38
C ASP A 292 1.83 4.72 -8.13
N SER A 293 2.11 5.41 -7.02
CA SER A 293 2.35 4.78 -5.73
C SER A 293 1.04 4.31 -5.13
N ARG A 294 1.00 3.10 -4.56
CA ARG A 294 -0.25 2.46 -4.17
C ARG A 294 -0.32 2.07 -2.71
N GLY A 295 0.77 1.72 -2.08
CA GLY A 295 0.82 1.29 -0.69
C GLY A 295 2.05 1.80 0.04
N ILE A 296 1.91 2.01 1.34
CA ILE A 296 2.98 2.44 2.25
C ILE A 296 2.87 1.67 3.57
N ALA A 297 3.99 1.13 4.03
CA ALA A 297 4.12 0.48 5.33
C ALA A 297 4.49 1.47 6.44
N ASN A 298 4.43 1.05 7.71
CA ASN A 298 4.75 1.89 8.88
C ASN A 298 6.22 2.34 8.90
N ASP A 299 7.11 1.56 8.31
CA ASP A 299 8.52 1.93 8.19
C ASP A 299 8.80 2.93 7.06
N GLY A 300 7.80 3.26 6.25
CA GLY A 300 7.91 4.12 5.08
C GLY A 300 8.29 3.38 3.78
N THR A 301 8.30 2.05 3.78
CA THR A 301 8.45 1.27 2.55
C THR A 301 7.24 1.49 1.64
N VAL A 302 7.48 1.88 0.39
CA VAL A 302 6.45 2.19 -0.61
C VAL A 302 6.46 1.17 -1.73
N VAL A 303 5.29 0.79 -2.21
CA VAL A 303 5.10 -0.03 -3.42
C VAL A 303 4.19 0.69 -4.41
N GLY A 304 4.39 0.40 -5.68
CA GLY A 304 3.59 1.00 -6.74
C GLY A 304 4.08 0.62 -8.13
N VAL A 305 3.76 1.46 -9.09
CA VAL A 305 4.06 1.25 -10.51
C VAL A 305 4.75 2.48 -11.07
N ALA A 306 5.84 2.28 -11.76
CA ALA A 306 6.56 3.31 -12.49
C ALA A 306 6.29 3.20 -13.99
N THR A 307 6.02 4.32 -14.68
CA THR A 307 5.78 4.35 -16.12
C THR A 307 6.63 5.42 -16.81
N GLU A 308 7.18 5.14 -17.99
CA GLU A 308 7.84 6.17 -18.80
C GLU A 308 6.82 7.02 -19.56
N VAL A 309 5.90 6.41 -20.28
CA VAL A 309 4.96 7.10 -21.16
C VAL A 309 3.52 6.64 -20.99
N THR A 310 3.27 5.34 -20.90
CA THR A 310 1.94 4.74 -20.88
C THR A 310 1.84 3.60 -19.86
N LEU A 311 0.62 3.20 -19.52
CA LEU A 311 0.39 2.03 -18.65
C LEU A 311 0.94 0.72 -19.24
N SER A 312 1.16 0.64 -20.56
CA SER A 312 1.77 -0.53 -21.19
C SER A 312 3.26 -0.69 -20.86
N ASP A 313 3.90 0.37 -20.38
CA ASP A 313 5.30 0.37 -19.97
C ASP A 313 5.44 0.38 -18.43
N ALA A 314 4.35 0.04 -17.75
CA ALA A 314 4.31 0.06 -16.29
C ALA A 314 5.16 -1.07 -15.70
N VAL A 315 6.05 -0.73 -14.78
CA VAL A 315 6.90 -1.68 -14.07
C VAL A 315 6.66 -1.53 -12.56
N PRO A 316 6.38 -2.62 -11.83
CA PRO A 316 6.20 -2.55 -10.39
C PRO A 316 7.53 -2.20 -9.72
N PHE A 317 7.45 -1.38 -8.68
CA PHE A 317 8.62 -0.99 -7.88
C PHE A 317 8.36 -1.16 -6.38
N ILE A 318 9.45 -1.23 -5.65
CA ILE A 318 9.51 -1.08 -4.19
C ILE A 318 10.54 -0.01 -3.86
N MET A 319 10.26 0.82 -2.88
CA MET A 319 11.17 1.85 -2.38
C MET A 319 11.28 1.72 -0.86
N TYR A 320 12.49 1.53 -0.39
CA TYR A 320 12.77 1.49 1.04
C TYR A 320 13.05 2.90 1.59
N PRO A 321 12.83 3.16 2.88
CA PRO A 321 13.08 4.47 3.48
C PRO A 321 14.47 5.00 3.18
N GLY A 322 14.54 6.23 2.67
CA GLY A 322 15.80 6.88 2.34
C GLY A 322 16.61 6.26 1.18
N GLN A 323 16.02 5.30 0.46
CA GLN A 323 16.64 4.66 -0.68
C GLN A 323 15.97 5.05 -1.99
N GLN A 324 16.64 4.76 -3.09
CA GLN A 324 16.08 4.88 -4.43
C GLN A 324 15.02 3.78 -4.65
N PRO A 325 13.95 4.05 -5.41
CA PRO A 325 13.06 2.99 -5.83
C PRO A 325 13.80 1.99 -6.73
N VAL A 326 13.50 0.71 -6.57
CA VAL A 326 14.02 -0.39 -7.39
C VAL A 326 12.87 -1.15 -8.02
N TYR A 327 13.08 -1.71 -9.20
CA TYR A 327 12.07 -2.59 -9.82
C TYR A 327 11.85 -3.83 -8.95
N LEU A 328 10.62 -4.30 -8.91
CA LEU A 328 10.26 -5.42 -8.03
C LEU A 328 10.99 -6.71 -8.41
N ASN A 329 11.23 -6.95 -9.71
CA ASN A 329 12.03 -8.07 -10.19
C ASN A 329 13.52 -7.97 -9.80
N ASP A 330 14.07 -6.75 -9.69
CA ASP A 330 15.44 -6.55 -9.23
C ASP A 330 15.55 -6.71 -7.71
N ALA A 331 14.50 -6.34 -6.98
CA ALA A 331 14.40 -6.54 -5.54
C ALA A 331 14.21 -8.03 -5.17
N PHE A 332 13.58 -8.82 -6.04
CA PHE A 332 13.25 -10.23 -5.85
C PHE A 332 13.66 -11.08 -7.05
N PRO A 333 14.98 -11.16 -7.36
CA PRO A 333 15.48 -11.81 -8.57
C PRO A 333 15.24 -13.32 -8.62
N GLN A 334 14.91 -13.94 -7.48
CA GLN A 334 14.61 -15.37 -7.39
C GLN A 334 13.23 -15.72 -7.92
N PHE A 335 12.34 -14.74 -8.17
CA PHE A 335 10.99 -14.96 -8.68
C PHE A 335 10.95 -14.68 -10.19
N ASP A 336 11.26 -15.71 -10.98
CA ASP A 336 11.29 -15.63 -12.46
C ASP A 336 10.00 -15.08 -13.08
N ARG A 337 8.87 -15.26 -12.38
CA ARG A 337 7.56 -14.77 -12.80
C ARG A 337 7.41 -13.24 -12.82
N LEU A 338 8.25 -12.51 -12.09
CA LEU A 338 8.26 -11.05 -12.11
C LEU A 338 9.00 -10.47 -13.31
N TYR A 339 9.73 -11.31 -14.07
CA TYR A 339 10.46 -10.86 -15.23
C TYR A 339 9.55 -10.62 -16.42
N TYR A 340 9.79 -9.54 -17.10
CA TYR A 340 9.22 -9.24 -18.40
C TYR A 340 9.77 -10.22 -19.42
N TYR A 341 8.90 -10.98 -20.09
CA TYR A 341 9.31 -11.73 -21.27
C TYR A 341 9.51 -10.74 -22.44
N GLU A 342 10.77 -10.48 -22.80
CA GLU A 342 11.14 -9.68 -23.98
C GLU A 342 10.79 -10.34 -25.32
N ASP A 343 10.16 -11.51 -25.29
CA ASP A 343 9.80 -12.19 -26.54
C ASP A 343 8.63 -11.45 -27.21
N ASN A 344 8.98 -10.80 -28.30
CA ASN A 344 8.26 -9.79 -29.07
C ASN A 344 6.86 -10.20 -29.61
N SER A 345 6.28 -11.30 -29.20
CA SER A 345 4.97 -11.72 -29.65
C SER A 345 3.81 -11.28 -28.75
N TYR A 346 4.01 -11.10 -27.46
CA TYR A 346 2.98 -10.60 -26.53
C TYR A 346 3.61 -9.87 -25.34
N LYS A 347 3.48 -8.56 -25.32
CA LYS A 347 3.64 -7.79 -24.10
C LYS A 347 2.37 -8.00 -23.26
N GLY A 348 2.40 -8.95 -22.33
CA GLY A 348 1.42 -9.00 -21.26
C GLY A 348 1.41 -7.64 -20.53
N LEU A 349 0.28 -7.24 -19.96
CA LEU A 349 0.29 -6.09 -19.05
C LEU A 349 1.24 -6.42 -17.88
N PRO A 350 2.06 -5.48 -17.46
CA PRO A 350 3.06 -5.75 -16.43
C PRO A 350 2.40 -6.15 -15.11
N TYR A 351 3.17 -6.85 -14.28
CA TYR A 351 2.84 -7.03 -12.87
C TYR A 351 2.70 -5.65 -12.21
N LEU A 352 1.64 -5.48 -11.43
CA LEU A 352 1.38 -4.25 -10.69
C LEU A 352 1.55 -4.53 -9.20
N ALA A 353 2.31 -3.72 -8.47
CA ALA A 353 2.36 -3.74 -7.02
C ALA A 353 1.32 -2.75 -6.48
N ILE A 354 0.33 -3.26 -5.73
CA ILE A 354 -0.86 -2.49 -5.33
C ILE A 354 -0.93 -2.27 -3.83
N ALA A 355 -0.50 -3.24 -3.01
CA ALA A 355 -0.65 -3.19 -1.58
C ALA A 355 0.60 -3.70 -0.86
N ILE A 356 0.79 -3.23 0.35
CA ILE A 356 1.81 -3.69 1.29
C ILE A 356 1.17 -3.74 2.68
N SER A 357 1.53 -4.77 3.48
CA SER A 357 1.08 -4.86 4.87
C SER A 357 1.71 -3.76 5.73
N SER A 358 1.07 -3.45 6.86
CA SER A 358 1.53 -2.37 7.74
C SER A 358 2.93 -2.57 8.31
N ASP A 359 3.34 -3.82 8.53
CA ASP A 359 4.69 -4.19 8.94
C ASP A 359 5.70 -4.28 7.78
N GLY A 360 5.25 -4.04 6.56
CA GLY A 360 6.05 -4.12 5.33
C GLY A 360 6.40 -5.53 4.89
N ARG A 361 5.86 -6.59 5.52
CA ARG A 361 6.21 -7.97 5.23
C ARG A 361 5.64 -8.47 3.92
N PHE A 362 4.35 -8.22 3.67
CA PHE A 362 3.66 -8.74 2.50
C PHE A 362 3.46 -7.67 1.45
N VAL A 363 3.81 -8.00 0.20
CA VAL A 363 3.52 -7.17 -0.97
C VAL A 363 2.55 -7.90 -1.87
N GLY A 364 1.44 -7.26 -2.19
CA GLY A 364 0.39 -7.81 -3.04
C GLY A 364 0.18 -7.04 -4.32
N GLY A 365 -0.19 -7.75 -5.36
CA GLY A 365 -0.47 -7.16 -6.65
C GLY A 365 -1.11 -8.13 -7.63
N TYR A 366 -1.13 -7.76 -8.89
CA TYR A 366 -1.63 -8.65 -9.94
C TYR A 366 -0.90 -8.45 -11.26
N SER A 367 -0.97 -9.47 -12.12
CA SER A 367 -0.41 -9.45 -13.46
C SER A 367 -1.46 -9.81 -14.47
N THR A 368 -1.19 -9.48 -15.73
CA THR A 368 -1.96 -9.98 -16.85
C THR A 368 -1.14 -11.03 -17.58
N ASP A 369 -1.71 -12.20 -17.80
CA ASP A 369 -1.12 -13.24 -18.62
C ASP A 369 -2.12 -13.70 -19.67
N ILE A 370 -1.62 -14.32 -20.74
CA ILE A 370 -2.46 -14.94 -21.75
C ILE A 370 -2.69 -16.38 -21.35
N ILE A 371 -3.95 -16.70 -21.04
CA ILE A 371 -4.35 -18.05 -20.72
C ILE A 371 -4.75 -18.76 -22.03
N TRP A 372 -4.04 -19.83 -22.36
CA TRP A 372 -4.38 -20.72 -23.46
C TRP A 372 -5.25 -21.85 -22.94
N TYR A 373 -6.43 -22.00 -23.48
CA TYR A 373 -7.29 -23.14 -23.15
C TYR A 373 -7.93 -23.73 -24.40
N GLU A 374 -8.18 -25.02 -24.33
CA GLU A 374 -8.87 -25.75 -25.39
C GLU A 374 -10.37 -25.71 -25.13
N ARG A 375 -11.11 -25.12 -26.04
CA ARG A 375 -12.57 -25.09 -26.01
C ARG A 375 -13.12 -25.68 -27.32
N GLU A 376 -13.92 -26.75 -27.20
CA GLU A 376 -14.59 -27.40 -28.34
C GLU A 376 -13.65 -27.82 -29.50
N GLY A 377 -12.43 -28.24 -29.15
CA GLY A 377 -11.40 -28.64 -30.12
C GLY A 377 -10.67 -27.49 -30.80
N SER A 378 -10.88 -26.27 -30.36
CA SER A 378 -10.13 -25.09 -30.80
C SER A 378 -9.32 -24.51 -29.63
N VAL A 379 -8.04 -24.23 -29.91
CA VAL A 379 -7.19 -23.49 -28.94
C VAL A 379 -7.60 -22.03 -28.99
N THR A 380 -8.14 -21.55 -27.89
CA THR A 380 -8.49 -20.13 -27.68
C THR A 380 -7.58 -19.52 -26.62
N ASN A 381 -7.31 -18.24 -26.75
CA ASN A 381 -6.62 -17.48 -25.71
C ASN A 381 -7.57 -16.46 -25.11
N ASP A 382 -7.41 -16.25 -23.82
CA ASP A 382 -8.08 -15.17 -23.10
C ASP A 382 -7.06 -14.47 -22.22
N PHE A 383 -7.29 -13.19 -21.88
CA PHE A 383 -6.45 -12.51 -20.93
C PHE A 383 -6.89 -12.92 -19.53
N GLY A 384 -5.96 -13.48 -18.76
CA GLY A 384 -6.17 -13.77 -17.35
C GLY A 384 -5.42 -12.78 -16.47
N PHE A 385 -6.04 -12.40 -15.35
CA PHE A 385 -5.41 -11.57 -14.33
C PHE A 385 -5.13 -12.45 -13.13
N TRP A 386 -3.85 -12.56 -12.79
CA TRP A 386 -3.36 -13.34 -11.67
C TRP A 386 -3.00 -12.40 -10.53
N GLY A 387 -3.57 -12.63 -9.35
CA GLY A 387 -3.10 -12.01 -8.13
C GLY A 387 -1.82 -12.69 -7.63
N TYR A 388 -1.00 -11.96 -6.92
CA TYR A 388 0.15 -12.52 -6.25
C TYR A 388 0.38 -11.87 -4.88
N VAL A 389 1.07 -12.62 -4.02
CA VAL A 389 1.61 -12.14 -2.74
C VAL A 389 3.06 -12.56 -2.63
N ILE A 390 3.91 -11.61 -2.28
CA ILE A 390 5.30 -11.84 -1.88
C ILE A 390 5.37 -11.72 -0.35
N ASP A 391 5.77 -12.78 0.34
CA ASP A 391 6.23 -12.70 1.72
C ASP A 391 7.73 -12.39 1.70
N ARG A 392 8.09 -11.18 2.10
CA ARG A 392 9.48 -10.70 2.09
C ARG A 392 10.35 -11.33 3.18
N PHE A 393 9.73 -11.92 4.20
CA PHE A 393 10.38 -12.44 5.39
C PHE A 393 9.90 -13.87 5.75
N ALA A 394 9.36 -14.62 4.76
CA ALA A 394 8.98 -16.00 5.00
C ALA A 394 10.19 -16.74 5.59
N GLU A 395 10.03 -17.30 6.78
CA GLU A 395 11.00 -18.26 7.31
C GLU A 395 11.01 -19.44 6.34
N GLU A 396 12.21 -19.98 6.03
CA GLU A 396 12.30 -21.24 5.30
C GLU A 396 11.34 -22.22 5.99
N ALA A 397 10.29 -22.61 5.28
CA ALA A 397 9.45 -23.68 5.74
C ALA A 397 10.42 -24.81 6.07
N ASN A 398 10.43 -25.28 7.32
CA ASN A 398 11.30 -26.34 7.78
C ASN A 398 11.18 -27.50 6.80
N ASP A 399 11.92 -27.43 5.71
CA ASP A 399 12.19 -28.56 4.84
C ASP A 399 13.09 -29.48 5.68
N PRO A 400 12.61 -30.61 6.16
CA PRO A 400 13.42 -31.53 6.95
C PRO A 400 14.66 -32.03 6.18
N GLU A 401 14.72 -31.82 4.85
CA GLU A 401 15.88 -32.12 4.02
C GLU A 401 16.85 -30.92 3.90
N ASN A 402 16.41 -29.68 4.14
CA ASN A 402 17.26 -28.50 4.19
C ASN A 402 17.59 -28.01 5.60
N SER A 403 17.12 -28.68 6.60
CA SER A 403 17.67 -28.53 7.97
C SER A 403 19.07 -29.17 8.04
N ALA A 404 19.97 -28.77 7.14
CA ALA A 404 21.40 -28.94 7.31
C ALA A 404 21.99 -27.94 8.36
N VAL A 405 21.23 -27.68 9.40
CA VAL A 405 21.84 -27.63 10.70
C VAL A 405 22.08 -29.10 11.04
N GLU A 406 23.14 -29.68 10.41
CA GLU A 406 23.79 -30.87 10.96
C GLU A 406 23.82 -30.72 12.46
N ALA A 407 23.39 -31.77 13.17
CA ALA A 407 23.32 -31.82 14.59
C ALA A 407 24.53 -31.08 15.20
N ILE A 408 24.31 -29.81 15.57
CA ILE A 408 25.30 -29.06 16.32
C ILE A 408 25.47 -29.87 17.58
N ASP A 409 26.65 -30.39 17.76
CA ASP A 409 27.09 -31.21 18.89
C ASP A 409 26.39 -30.78 20.15
N LYS A 410 25.67 -31.73 20.76
CA LYS A 410 25.13 -31.55 22.09
C LYS A 410 26.29 -31.36 23.00
N ASP A 411 26.48 -30.16 23.54
CA ASP A 411 27.35 -29.99 24.69
C ASP A 411 26.84 -30.91 25.81
N ASP A 412 27.65 -31.86 26.22
CA ASP A 412 27.33 -32.88 27.23
C ASP A 412 27.05 -32.27 28.63
N GLU A 413 27.15 -30.96 28.81
CA GLU A 413 27.06 -30.31 30.12
C GLU A 413 25.79 -29.50 30.38
N GLY A 414 24.82 -29.45 29.46
CA GLY A 414 23.52 -28.77 29.70
C GLY A 414 23.60 -27.22 29.80
N GLN A 415 24.72 -26.62 29.46
CA GLN A 415 24.89 -25.18 29.46
C GLN A 415 24.26 -24.54 28.22
N PRO A 416 23.72 -23.32 28.35
CA PRO A 416 23.15 -22.62 27.20
C PRO A 416 24.22 -22.22 26.20
N ILE A 417 23.95 -22.36 24.90
CA ILE A 417 24.84 -21.96 23.82
C ILE A 417 24.43 -20.56 23.37
N TYR A 418 25.41 -19.69 23.12
CA TYR A 418 25.18 -18.34 22.68
C TYR A 418 25.68 -18.17 21.24
N TYR A 419 24.93 -17.38 20.47
CA TYR A 419 25.28 -17.02 19.11
C TYR A 419 25.17 -15.50 18.96
N THR A 420 26.02 -14.93 18.13
CA THR A 420 25.80 -13.56 17.65
C THR A 420 24.53 -13.47 16.79
N THR A 421 24.06 -12.28 16.49
CA THR A 421 22.87 -12.09 15.65
C THR A 421 23.03 -12.56 14.21
N ASP A 422 24.27 -12.75 13.77
CA ASP A 422 24.66 -13.32 12.48
C ASP A 422 24.97 -14.83 12.54
N GLY A 423 24.60 -15.48 13.65
CA GLY A 423 24.64 -16.95 13.79
C GLY A 423 25.98 -17.56 14.16
N ILE A 424 27.00 -16.74 14.51
CA ILE A 424 28.30 -17.24 14.94
C ILE A 424 28.25 -17.65 16.42
N ARG A 425 28.63 -18.90 16.74
CA ARG A 425 28.71 -19.40 18.12
C ARG A 425 29.72 -18.60 18.94
N VAL A 426 29.35 -18.23 20.16
CA VAL A 426 30.20 -17.48 21.11
C VAL A 426 30.32 -18.25 22.40
N ASP A 427 31.54 -18.70 22.73
CA ASP A 427 31.78 -19.49 23.92
C ASP A 427 31.82 -18.64 25.21
N ASN A 428 32.22 -17.38 25.13
CA ASN A 428 32.26 -16.44 26.24
C ASN A 428 31.59 -15.12 25.86
N PRO A 429 30.24 -15.05 25.93
CA PRO A 429 29.53 -13.82 25.58
C PRO A 429 29.87 -12.71 26.60
N SER A 430 30.21 -11.55 26.10
CA SER A 430 30.41 -10.31 26.87
C SER A 430 29.25 -9.34 26.61
N HIS A 431 29.37 -8.06 26.95
CA HIS A 431 28.31 -7.08 26.66
C HIS A 431 27.94 -7.07 25.19
N GLY A 432 26.65 -7.27 24.91
CA GLY A 432 26.13 -7.29 23.55
C GLY A 432 24.79 -7.99 23.43
N LEU A 433 24.27 -8.03 22.20
CA LEU A 433 23.02 -8.70 21.84
C LEU A 433 23.35 -10.10 21.29
N TYR A 434 22.75 -11.14 21.90
CA TYR A 434 23.00 -12.53 21.55
C TYR A 434 21.68 -13.30 21.40
N ILE A 435 21.76 -14.41 20.66
CA ILE A 435 20.73 -15.44 20.63
C ILE A 435 21.18 -16.55 21.60
N LYS A 436 20.46 -16.73 22.69
CA LYS A 436 20.67 -17.81 23.65
C LYS A 436 19.83 -19.02 23.25
N ARG A 437 20.46 -20.18 23.07
CA ARG A 437 19.79 -21.46 22.87
C ARG A 437 19.91 -22.31 24.14
N THR A 438 18.78 -22.75 24.66
CA THR A 438 18.71 -23.61 25.84
C THR A 438 18.68 -25.10 25.44
N HIS A 439 19.00 -25.99 26.39
CA HIS A 439 19.11 -27.44 26.17
C HIS A 439 17.82 -28.08 25.61
N ASP A 440 16.64 -27.48 25.88
CA ASP A 440 15.35 -27.90 25.32
C ASP A 440 15.09 -27.37 23.90
N GLY A 441 16.10 -26.74 23.27
CA GLY A 441 16.04 -26.23 21.91
C GLY A 441 15.39 -24.85 21.76
N ARG A 442 14.91 -24.25 22.85
CA ARG A 442 14.35 -22.90 22.79
C ARG A 442 15.42 -21.86 22.56
N THR A 443 15.12 -20.91 21.71
CA THR A 443 15.97 -19.74 21.45
C THR A 443 15.35 -18.48 22.01
N THR A 444 16.18 -17.62 22.59
CA THR A 444 15.76 -16.34 23.17
C THR A 444 16.80 -15.28 22.85
N LYS A 445 16.37 -14.14 22.40
CA LYS A 445 17.21 -12.97 22.18
C LYS A 445 17.52 -12.33 23.54
N ILE A 446 18.78 -12.16 23.89
CA ILE A 446 19.20 -11.61 25.17
C ILE A 446 20.24 -10.51 24.99
N ILE A 447 20.29 -9.60 25.93
CA ILE A 447 21.37 -8.59 26.06
C ILE A 447 22.15 -8.97 27.31
N LEU A 448 23.47 -9.12 27.19
CA LEU A 448 24.37 -9.35 28.29
C LEU A 448 25.16 -8.09 28.59
#